data_099736454524d8c19c290b1b282caa39
#
_entry.id   099736454524d8c19c290b1b282caa39
#
_cell.length_a   1.000
_cell.length_b   1.000
_cell.length_c   1.000
_cell.angle_alpha   90.00
_cell.angle_beta   90.00
_cell.angle_gamma   90.00
#
_symmetry.space_group_name_H-M   'P 1'
#
loop_
_entity.id
_entity.type
_entity.pdbx_description
1 polymer ?
#
loop_
_entity_poly.entity_id
_entity_poly.type
_entity_poly.pdbx_seq_one_letter_code
_entity_poly.pdbx_strand_id
1 'polypeptide(L)'
;MKKLLFSLLCALTFSVASQAQTQDRLPFAKDKIYASAGLSNFDFNWSKNQSWHMDLNAKCGYLFEDDWMITGTLGYDWHKKGDNTFTIGAGLRYYIEQNGLYLGAGANYQNNPVYEDFVPSVQCGYAYFLNRTVTIEPEVYYNLSTKDVTEYSGFGIRIGIGIYFE
;
A
#
# COMPACT_ATOMS: atom_id res chain seq x y z
N MET A 1 1.79 -24.69 -15.49
CA MET A 1 2.90 -23.76 -15.25
C MET A 1 2.49 -22.55 -14.41
N LYS A 2 1.39 -21.83 -14.72
CA LYS A 2 0.96 -20.62 -13.94
C LYS A 2 0.60 -20.92 -12.46
N LYS A 3 0.01 -22.08 -12.16
CA LYS A 3 -0.34 -22.49 -10.78
C LYS A 3 0.89 -22.84 -9.92
N LEU A 4 1.95 -23.34 -10.54
CA LEU A 4 3.22 -23.66 -9.86
C LEU A 4 4.01 -22.40 -9.50
N LEU A 5 3.96 -21.36 -10.35
CA LEU A 5 4.60 -20.07 -10.08
C LEU A 5 3.93 -19.36 -8.89
N PHE A 6 2.60 -19.43 -8.80
CA PHE A 6 1.85 -18.83 -7.71
C PHE A 6 2.11 -19.52 -6.36
N SER A 7 2.19 -20.87 -6.36
CA SER A 7 2.52 -21.62 -5.14
C SER A 7 3.98 -21.39 -4.69
N LEU A 8 4.90 -21.22 -5.64
CA LEU A 8 6.30 -20.91 -5.34
C LEU A 8 6.46 -19.49 -4.76
N LEU A 9 5.69 -18.52 -5.28
CA LEU A 9 5.68 -17.15 -4.77
C LEU A 9 5.11 -17.10 -3.33
N CYS A 10 4.03 -17.84 -3.06
CA CYS A 10 3.48 -17.97 -1.70
C CYS A 10 4.45 -18.71 -0.76
N ALA A 11 5.16 -19.73 -1.21
CA ALA A 11 6.13 -20.46 -0.38
C ALA A 11 7.37 -19.61 -0.05
N LEU A 12 7.81 -18.75 -0.96
CA LEU A 12 8.93 -17.83 -0.73
C LEU A 12 8.58 -16.75 0.29
N THR A 13 7.34 -16.28 0.35
CA THR A 13 6.91 -15.30 1.36
C THR A 13 6.83 -15.90 2.76
N PHE A 14 6.48 -17.17 2.91
CA PHE A 14 6.42 -17.83 4.22
C PHE A 14 7.80 -18.17 4.82
N SER A 15 8.81 -18.43 4.00
CA SER A 15 10.14 -18.80 4.50
C SER A 15 10.96 -17.62 5.02
N VAL A 16 10.62 -16.39 4.67
CA VAL A 16 11.32 -15.16 5.11
C VAL A 16 10.78 -14.65 6.47
N ALA A 17 9.57 -15.03 6.84
CA ALA A 17 8.92 -14.56 8.07
C ALA A 17 9.56 -15.05 9.37
N SER A 18 10.44 -16.06 9.34
CA SER A 18 10.98 -16.68 10.56
C SER A 18 12.29 -16.08 11.09
N GLN A 19 12.86 -15.04 10.48
CA GLN A 19 14.15 -14.46 10.90
C GLN A 19 14.06 -13.06 11.53
N ALA A 20 12.88 -12.47 11.66
CA ALA A 20 12.72 -11.11 12.19
C ALA A 20 12.54 -11.03 13.72
N GLN A 21 12.71 -12.14 14.45
CA GLN A 21 12.40 -12.17 15.89
C GLN A 21 13.65 -12.15 16.78
N THR A 22 14.31 -11.00 16.84
CA THR A 22 15.14 -10.63 18.00
C THR A 22 15.04 -9.13 18.23
N GLN A 23 13.90 -8.66 18.72
CA GLN A 23 13.78 -7.30 19.24
C GLN A 23 12.91 -7.29 20.50
N ASP A 24 13.47 -6.77 21.58
CA ASP A 24 12.80 -6.52 22.87
C ASP A 24 11.69 -5.45 22.81
N ARG A 25 11.31 -4.98 21.65
CA ARG A 25 10.23 -4.02 21.41
C ARG A 25 9.36 -4.47 20.24
N LEU A 26 8.07 -4.45 20.45
CA LEU A 26 7.06 -4.74 19.42
C LEU A 26 7.27 -3.80 18.22
N PRO A 27 7.45 -4.31 17.00
CA PRO A 27 7.69 -3.48 15.82
C PRO A 27 6.52 -2.53 15.53
N PHE A 28 5.30 -2.93 15.81
CA PHE A 28 4.08 -2.17 15.57
C PHE A 28 3.39 -1.78 16.88
N ALA A 29 4.20 -1.32 17.86
CA ALA A 29 3.67 -0.82 19.13
C ALA A 29 2.96 0.52 18.97
N LYS A 30 2.02 0.77 19.86
CA LYS A 30 1.33 2.05 20.03
C LYS A 30 2.29 3.24 20.08
N ASP A 31 1.80 4.41 19.69
CA ASP A 31 2.46 5.71 19.69
C ASP A 31 3.59 5.89 18.65
N LYS A 32 3.83 4.91 17.78
CA LYS A 32 4.76 5.07 16.66
C LYS A 32 4.15 5.85 15.52
N ILE A 33 4.97 6.70 14.92
CA ILE A 33 4.65 7.45 13.71
C ILE A 33 5.25 6.72 12.51
N TYR A 34 4.47 6.63 11.45
CA TYR A 34 4.86 6.03 10.19
C TYR A 34 4.88 7.06 9.08
N ALA A 35 5.93 7.03 8.28
CA ALA A 35 6.00 7.78 7.03
C ALA A 35 6.49 6.85 5.92
N SER A 36 5.88 6.89 4.75
CA SER A 36 6.36 6.16 3.59
C SER A 36 6.28 6.99 2.32
N ALA A 37 7.24 6.74 1.45
CA ALA A 37 7.22 7.19 0.08
C ALA A 37 7.18 5.93 -0.80
N GLY A 38 6.12 5.81 -1.58
CA GLY A 38 5.98 4.75 -2.57
C GLY A 38 6.30 5.30 -3.94
N LEU A 39 7.25 4.67 -4.62
CA LEU A 39 7.39 4.79 -6.06
C LEU A 39 6.57 3.66 -6.66
N SER A 40 5.36 3.93 -7.06
CA SER A 40 4.51 2.97 -7.76
C SER A 40 4.89 2.92 -9.25
N ASN A 41 6.15 2.57 -9.52
CA ASN A 41 6.61 2.29 -10.88
C ASN A 41 6.25 0.89 -11.35
N PHE A 42 5.56 0.12 -10.53
CA PHE A 42 5.13 -1.24 -10.82
C PHE A 42 3.64 -1.44 -10.51
N ASP A 43 2.82 -0.46 -10.80
CA ASP A 43 1.39 -0.68 -10.88
C ASP A 43 1.09 -1.52 -12.12
N PHE A 44 1.15 -2.83 -11.96
CA PHE A 44 0.52 -3.75 -12.89
C PHE A 44 -1.00 -3.67 -12.68
N ASN A 45 -1.58 -2.56 -13.12
CA ASN A 45 -3.02 -2.47 -13.19
C ASN A 45 -3.49 -3.19 -14.45
N TRP A 46 -4.18 -4.31 -14.25
CA TRP A 46 -4.80 -5.06 -15.33
C TRP A 46 -6.16 -4.42 -15.68
N SER A 47 -6.13 -3.20 -16.16
CA SER A 47 -7.26 -2.57 -16.81
C SER A 47 -6.99 -2.48 -18.31
N LYS A 48 -8.00 -2.71 -19.12
CA LYS A 48 -7.87 -2.89 -20.58
C LYS A 48 -7.39 -1.65 -21.35
N ASN A 49 -7.16 -0.51 -20.70
CA ASN A 49 -6.95 0.76 -21.40
C ASN A 49 -5.87 1.69 -20.79
N GLN A 50 -4.97 1.20 -19.94
CA GLN A 50 -4.03 2.08 -19.27
C GLN A 50 -2.60 1.99 -19.80
N SER A 51 -2.10 3.13 -20.28
CA SER A 51 -0.70 3.40 -20.59
C SER A 51 0.14 3.44 -19.30
N TRP A 52 1.42 3.12 -19.40
CA TRP A 52 2.39 3.27 -18.32
C TRP A 52 2.38 4.69 -17.77
N HIS A 53 2.11 4.85 -16.49
CA HIS A 53 2.19 6.12 -15.77
C HIS A 53 2.94 5.93 -14.45
N MET A 54 3.57 7.00 -14.00
CA MET A 54 4.32 7.02 -12.76
C MET A 54 3.52 7.78 -11.72
N ASP A 55 3.18 7.10 -10.64
CA ASP A 55 2.50 7.68 -9.49
C ASP A 55 3.49 7.92 -8.35
N LEU A 56 3.51 9.10 -7.83
CA LEU A 56 4.22 9.42 -6.59
C LEU A 56 3.20 9.45 -5.45
N ASN A 57 3.34 8.53 -4.53
CA ASN A 57 2.49 8.44 -3.35
C ASN A 57 3.31 8.61 -2.08
N ALA A 58 2.85 9.49 -1.20
CA ALA A 58 3.33 9.61 0.16
C ALA A 58 2.24 9.14 1.12
N LYS A 59 2.59 8.32 2.10
CA LYS A 59 1.69 7.91 3.17
C LYS A 59 2.28 8.35 4.52
N CYS A 60 1.43 8.81 5.41
CA CYS A 60 1.74 8.99 6.82
C CYS A 60 0.79 8.12 7.65
N GLY A 61 1.22 7.72 8.84
CA GLY A 61 0.41 6.90 9.72
C GLY A 61 0.76 7.11 11.18
N TYR A 62 -0.16 6.75 12.05
CA TYR A 62 -0.01 6.77 13.49
C TYR A 62 -0.61 5.49 14.07
N LEU A 63 0.20 4.75 14.85
CA LEU A 63 -0.26 3.59 15.58
C LEU A 63 -0.97 4.05 16.87
N PHE A 64 -2.28 4.13 16.83
CA PHE A 64 -3.10 4.57 17.98
C PHE A 64 -3.33 3.46 19.01
N GLU A 65 -3.09 2.21 18.62
CA GLU A 65 -3.07 1.02 19.47
C GLU A 65 -2.05 0.03 18.90
N ASP A 66 -1.62 -0.96 19.69
CA ASP A 66 -0.76 -2.04 19.19
C ASP A 66 -1.41 -2.71 17.98
N ASP A 67 -0.63 -2.91 16.93
CA ASP A 67 -1.06 -3.46 15.63
C ASP A 67 -2.05 -2.61 14.81
N TRP A 68 -2.60 -1.51 15.35
CA TRP A 68 -3.58 -0.69 14.66
C TRP A 68 -3.03 0.68 14.27
N MET A 69 -3.06 0.96 12.99
CA MET A 69 -2.56 2.23 12.41
C MET A 69 -3.65 2.92 11.60
N ILE A 70 -3.89 4.21 11.91
CA ILE A 70 -4.60 5.09 11.00
C ILE A 70 -3.60 5.64 9.98
N THR A 71 -4.00 5.70 8.70
CA THR A 71 -3.14 6.17 7.62
C THR A 71 -3.76 7.34 6.86
N GLY A 72 -2.93 8.28 6.46
CA GLY A 72 -3.25 9.32 5.49
C GLY A 72 -2.42 9.10 4.22
N THR A 73 -3.00 9.32 3.06
CA THR A 73 -2.33 9.19 1.75
C THR A 73 -2.44 10.50 0.99
N LEU A 74 -1.33 10.92 0.40
CA LEU A 74 -1.24 12.01 -0.56
C LEU A 74 -0.59 11.46 -1.82
N GLY A 75 -1.24 11.66 -2.97
CA GLY A 75 -0.75 11.20 -4.27
C GLY A 75 -0.78 12.31 -5.30
N TYR A 76 0.16 12.26 -6.21
CA TYR A 76 0.21 13.13 -7.38
C TYR A 76 0.65 12.34 -8.59
N ASP A 77 -0.24 12.28 -9.58
CA ASP A 77 -0.02 11.62 -10.85
C ASP A 77 0.32 12.62 -11.93
N TRP A 78 1.46 12.42 -12.56
CA TRP A 78 1.88 13.24 -13.67
C TRP A 78 1.69 12.50 -15.00
N HIS A 79 0.78 13.00 -15.81
CA HIS A 79 0.52 12.48 -17.16
C HIS A 79 1.20 13.37 -18.23
N LYS A 80 1.99 12.77 -19.12
CA LYS A 80 2.65 13.48 -20.22
C LYS A 80 1.68 14.10 -21.26
N LYS A 81 0.42 13.67 -21.29
CA LYS A 81 -0.60 14.07 -22.29
C LYS A 81 -2.01 14.16 -21.69
N GLY A 82 -2.14 14.48 -20.41
CA GLY A 82 -3.45 14.53 -19.76
C GLY A 82 -3.41 15.39 -18.53
N ASP A 83 -4.55 15.51 -17.89
CA ASP A 83 -4.72 16.29 -16.68
C ASP A 83 -4.07 15.58 -15.49
N ASN A 84 -3.34 16.35 -14.70
CA ASN A 84 -2.73 15.83 -13.48
C ASN A 84 -3.81 15.45 -12.47
N THR A 85 -3.63 14.33 -11.78
CA THR A 85 -4.57 13.87 -10.75
C THR A 85 -3.96 14.06 -9.37
N PHE A 86 -4.69 14.73 -8.50
CA PHE A 86 -4.37 14.83 -7.09
C PHE A 86 -5.21 13.84 -6.31
N THR A 87 -4.57 13.07 -5.44
CA THR A 87 -5.21 12.06 -4.60
C THR A 87 -4.97 12.38 -3.13
N ILE A 88 -6.04 12.42 -2.35
CA ILE A 88 -6.00 12.46 -0.89
C ILE A 88 -6.80 11.28 -0.35
N GLY A 89 -6.28 10.60 0.66
CA GLY A 89 -6.96 9.44 1.22
C GLY A 89 -6.72 9.25 2.70
N ALA A 90 -7.58 8.45 3.30
CA ALA A 90 -7.45 8.00 4.67
C ALA A 90 -7.79 6.50 4.75
N GLY A 91 -7.20 5.82 5.73
CA GLY A 91 -7.43 4.38 5.90
C GLY A 91 -7.03 3.88 7.27
N LEU A 92 -7.32 2.62 7.48
CA LEU A 92 -6.90 1.84 8.64
C LEU A 92 -6.05 0.68 8.17
N ARG A 93 -5.01 0.35 8.94
CA ARG A 93 -4.15 -0.80 8.71
C ARG A 93 -4.03 -1.59 10.01
N TYR A 94 -4.16 -2.90 9.90
CA TYR A 94 -4.01 -3.84 11.01
C TYR A 94 -2.86 -4.80 10.73
N TYR A 95 -1.90 -4.89 11.63
CA TYR A 95 -0.77 -5.81 11.57
C TYR A 95 -1.11 -7.11 12.30
N ILE A 96 -0.84 -8.24 11.65
CA ILE A 96 -1.19 -9.55 12.21
C ILE A 96 -0.06 -10.00 13.13
N GLU A 97 -0.34 -10.10 14.42
CA GLU A 97 0.56 -10.68 15.43
C GLU A 97 2.00 -10.14 15.36
N GLN A 98 2.19 -8.85 15.09
CA GLN A 98 3.51 -8.18 15.03
C GLN A 98 4.50 -8.81 14.02
N ASN A 99 4.02 -9.62 13.08
CA ASN A 99 4.88 -10.34 12.13
C ASN A 99 5.20 -9.57 10.84
N GLY A 100 4.65 -8.38 10.68
CA GLY A 100 4.80 -7.54 9.50
C GLY A 100 3.72 -7.72 8.43
N LEU A 101 2.96 -8.81 8.46
CA LEU A 101 1.81 -8.95 7.56
C LEU A 101 0.70 -8.00 8.00
N TYR A 102 0.14 -7.25 7.06
CA TYR A 102 -0.95 -6.33 7.36
C TYR A 102 -2.09 -6.41 6.37
N LEU A 103 -3.26 -6.08 6.87
CA LEU A 103 -4.47 -5.85 6.11
C LEU A 103 -4.86 -4.38 6.28
N GLY A 104 -5.35 -3.76 5.23
CA GLY A 104 -5.80 -2.39 5.28
C GLY A 104 -7.07 -2.16 4.48
N ALA A 105 -7.82 -1.17 4.92
CA ALA A 105 -8.98 -0.67 4.21
C ALA A 105 -8.95 0.87 4.27
N GLY A 106 -9.36 1.52 3.20
CA GLY A 106 -9.36 2.96 3.14
C GLY A 106 -10.21 3.50 2.01
N ALA A 107 -10.17 4.80 1.86
CA ALA A 107 -10.82 5.48 0.77
C ALA A 107 -9.96 6.66 0.31
N ASN A 108 -9.85 6.80 -1.00
CA ASN A 108 -9.13 7.88 -1.65
C ASN A 108 -10.13 8.76 -2.40
N TYR A 109 -9.95 10.06 -2.28
CA TYR A 109 -10.61 11.03 -3.12
C TYR A 109 -9.62 11.48 -4.19
N GLN A 110 -10.00 11.28 -5.44
CA GLN A 110 -9.21 11.67 -6.61
C GLN A 110 -9.88 12.86 -7.27
N ASN A 111 -9.10 13.90 -7.49
CA ASN A 111 -9.54 15.11 -8.17
C ASN A 111 -8.69 15.33 -9.42
N ASN A 112 -9.38 15.36 -10.57
CA ASN A 112 -8.82 15.68 -11.87
C ASN A 112 -9.71 16.78 -12.47
N PRO A 113 -9.24 17.74 -13.28
CA PRO A 113 -10.03 18.80 -13.90
C PRO A 113 -11.29 18.32 -14.66
N VAL A 114 -11.31 17.06 -15.06
CA VAL A 114 -12.41 16.44 -15.84
C VAL A 114 -13.26 15.49 -14.99
N TYR A 115 -12.72 15.00 -13.86
CA TYR A 115 -13.31 13.87 -13.14
C TYR A 115 -12.95 13.90 -11.65
N GLU A 116 -13.97 13.73 -10.82
CA GLU A 116 -13.84 13.52 -9.38
C GLU A 116 -14.39 12.15 -9.02
N ASP A 117 -13.64 11.35 -8.26
CA ASP A 117 -14.08 10.04 -7.81
C ASP A 117 -13.72 9.75 -6.36
N PHE A 118 -14.61 9.01 -5.71
CA PHE A 118 -14.37 8.44 -4.39
C PHE A 118 -14.08 6.95 -4.57
N VAL A 119 -12.86 6.54 -4.23
CA VAL A 119 -12.33 5.22 -4.50
C VAL A 119 -12.04 4.49 -3.18
N PRO A 120 -13.00 3.72 -2.64
CA PRO A 120 -12.71 2.76 -1.58
C PRO A 120 -11.65 1.76 -2.02
N SER A 121 -10.78 1.36 -1.10
CA SER A 121 -9.72 0.41 -1.37
C SER A 121 -9.50 -0.56 -0.23
N VAL A 122 -9.09 -1.77 -0.57
CA VAL A 122 -8.58 -2.76 0.37
C VAL A 122 -7.18 -3.14 -0.03
N GLN A 123 -6.33 -3.42 0.94
CA GLN A 123 -4.92 -3.72 0.71
C GLN A 123 -4.45 -4.84 1.64
N CYS A 124 -3.50 -5.62 1.14
CA CYS A 124 -2.78 -6.61 1.90
C CYS A 124 -1.29 -6.48 1.57
N GLY A 125 -0.44 -6.43 2.56
CA GLY A 125 0.98 -6.25 2.35
C GLY A 125 1.82 -6.80 3.47
N TYR A 126 3.12 -6.68 3.30
CA TYR A 126 4.11 -7.15 4.27
C TYR A 126 5.16 -6.07 4.52
N ALA A 127 5.34 -5.68 5.78
CA ALA A 127 6.38 -4.74 6.20
C ALA A 127 7.65 -5.52 6.54
N TYR A 128 8.59 -5.61 5.59
CA TYR A 128 9.87 -6.25 5.77
C TYR A 128 10.89 -5.24 6.32
N PHE A 129 11.33 -5.42 7.56
CA PHE A 129 12.31 -4.55 8.19
C PHE A 129 13.72 -4.79 7.65
N LEU A 130 14.31 -3.75 7.05
CA LEU A 130 15.72 -3.71 6.66
C LEU A 130 16.60 -3.40 7.87
N ASN A 131 16.07 -2.58 8.77
CA ASN A 131 16.69 -2.23 10.06
C ASN A 131 15.56 -1.94 11.07
N ARG A 132 15.91 -1.36 12.24
CA ARG A 132 14.93 -1.09 13.33
C ARG A 132 13.79 -0.14 12.94
N THR A 133 13.97 0.67 11.92
CA THR A 133 13.05 1.76 11.57
C THR A 133 12.59 1.73 10.12
N VAL A 134 13.38 1.16 9.21
CA VAL A 134 13.12 1.19 7.76
C VAL A 134 12.59 -0.14 7.28
N THR A 135 11.52 -0.10 6.53
CA THR A 135 10.87 -1.26 5.92
C THR A 135 10.82 -1.17 4.40
N ILE A 136 10.80 -2.32 3.73
CA ILE A 136 10.30 -2.48 2.36
C ILE A 136 8.91 -3.12 2.47
N GLU A 137 7.94 -2.53 1.80
CA GLU A 137 6.53 -2.91 1.91
C GLU A 137 5.95 -3.29 0.54
N PRO A 138 6.10 -4.56 0.10
CA PRO A 138 5.28 -5.07 -0.98
C PRO A 138 3.81 -5.10 -0.53
N GLU A 139 2.94 -4.55 -1.36
CA GLU A 139 1.51 -4.40 -1.10
C GLU A 139 0.72 -4.75 -2.34
N VAL A 140 -0.32 -5.51 -2.15
CA VAL A 140 -1.34 -5.80 -3.13
C VAL A 140 -2.58 -5.03 -2.72
N TYR A 141 -3.21 -4.33 -3.66
CA TYR A 141 -4.40 -3.56 -3.38
C TYR A 141 -5.48 -3.76 -4.44
N TYR A 142 -6.70 -3.51 -4.05
CA TYR A 142 -7.86 -3.47 -4.93
C TYR A 142 -8.61 -2.17 -4.71
N ASN A 143 -8.76 -1.40 -5.76
CA ASN A 143 -9.50 -0.14 -5.78
C ASN A 143 -10.90 -0.37 -6.36
N LEU A 144 -11.91 0.18 -5.70
CA LEU A 144 -13.31 0.15 -6.13
C LEU A 144 -13.71 1.56 -6.56
N SER A 145 -13.88 1.81 -7.87
CA SER A 145 -14.45 3.07 -8.31
C SER A 145 -15.96 3.11 -8.03
N THR A 146 -16.44 4.24 -7.51
CA THR A 146 -17.89 4.40 -7.24
C THR A 146 -18.66 4.89 -8.44
N LYS A 147 -18.01 5.49 -9.43
CA LYS A 147 -18.67 6.03 -10.64
C LYS A 147 -18.71 5.04 -11.79
N ASP A 148 -17.69 4.24 -11.97
CA ASP A 148 -17.62 3.26 -13.05
C ASP A 148 -16.86 2.00 -12.61
N VAL A 149 -17.60 1.08 -12.00
CA VAL A 149 -17.07 -0.14 -11.39
C VAL A 149 -16.34 -1.02 -12.42
N THR A 150 -16.73 -0.96 -13.68
CA THR A 150 -16.21 -1.88 -14.71
C THR A 150 -14.91 -1.38 -15.36
N GLU A 151 -14.72 -0.07 -15.45
CA GLU A 151 -13.55 0.52 -16.14
C GLU A 151 -12.45 0.99 -15.20
N TYR A 152 -12.79 1.44 -13.99
CA TYR A 152 -11.86 2.08 -13.06
C TYR A 152 -11.59 1.29 -11.77
N SER A 153 -12.26 0.15 -11.56
CA SER A 153 -11.90 -0.77 -10.49
C SER A 153 -10.74 -1.64 -10.93
N GLY A 154 -9.73 -1.78 -10.11
CA GLY A 154 -8.54 -2.49 -10.51
C GLY A 154 -7.73 -3.05 -9.34
N PHE A 155 -7.03 -4.10 -9.68
CA PHE A 155 -6.05 -4.76 -8.82
C PHE A 155 -4.66 -4.28 -9.17
N GLY A 156 -3.86 -3.90 -8.17
CA GLY A 156 -2.49 -3.45 -8.37
C GLY A 156 -1.52 -4.02 -7.35
N ILE A 157 -0.25 -3.93 -7.69
CA ILE A 157 0.87 -4.28 -6.81
C ILE A 157 1.72 -3.03 -6.63
N ARG A 158 2.08 -2.73 -5.39
CA ARG A 158 2.91 -1.59 -5.03
C ARG A 158 4.07 -2.04 -4.17
N ILE A 159 5.21 -1.38 -4.31
CA ILE A 159 6.34 -1.55 -3.40
C ILE A 159 6.66 -0.17 -2.81
N GLY A 160 6.60 -0.07 -1.50
CA GLY A 160 6.91 1.13 -0.75
C GLY A 160 8.14 0.98 0.13
N ILE A 161 8.70 2.10 0.53
CA ILE A 161 9.70 2.19 1.60
C ILE A 161 9.03 2.91 2.75
N GLY A 162 8.94 2.26 3.90
CA GLY A 162 8.36 2.79 5.12
C GLY A 162 9.43 3.13 6.15
N ILE A 163 9.16 4.13 6.99
CA ILE A 163 9.99 4.51 8.13
C ILE A 163 9.08 4.63 9.34
N TYR A 164 9.43 3.91 10.41
CA TYR A 164 8.74 3.95 11.69
C TYR A 164 9.59 4.76 12.68
N PHE A 165 8.99 5.76 13.29
CA PHE A 165 9.60 6.63 14.29
C PHE A 165 8.98 6.34 15.66
N GLU A 166 9.80 6.44 16.70
CA GLU A 166 9.36 6.44 18.12
C GLU A 166 8.97 7.84 18.56
#